data_c7b1bc14a436fe76544642e2c3fe54a8
#
_entry.id   c7b1bc14a436fe76544642e2c3fe54a8
#
_cell.length_a   1.000
_cell.length_b   1.000
_cell.length_c   1.000
_cell.angle_alpha   90.00
_cell.angle_beta   90.00
_cell.angle_gamma   90.00
#
_symmetry.space_group_name_H-M   'P 1'
#
loop_
_entity.id
_entity.type
_entity.pdbx_description
1 polymer ?
#
loop_
_entity_poly.entity_id
_entity_poly.type
_entity_poly.pdbx_seq_one_letter_code
_entity_poly.pdbx_strand_id
1 'polypeptide(L)'
;MKGLITTALAVLLLAGCAGHQTPAFSPTLDEVFATRRSIRAYEAGRTISEAEVRELLTATQNAPSWANQQPSNYYVAIGAEKREAVLELIGGNKERVINAPVFIVSTFERGKSGFFRGTPTDATGDFWGAYDNGLSNAYLILKARAMGFDTLIMGMRDADALRALFAIPDNETVLAVIALGYRAQDPATPAHRPLDEIAKFF
;
A
#
# COMPACT_ATOMS: atom_id res chain seq x y z
N MET A 1 4.87 47.48 69.36
CA MET A 1 4.55 46.08 69.08
C MET A 1 4.41 45.95 67.57
N LYS A 2 5.40 45.39 66.87
CA LYS A 2 5.42 45.23 65.40
C LYS A 2 5.17 43.77 65.09
N GLY A 3 4.00 43.49 64.43
CA GLY A 3 3.66 42.12 63.99
C GLY A 3 4.33 41.81 62.66
N LEU A 4 5.11 40.72 62.64
CA LEU A 4 5.67 40.15 61.43
C LEU A 4 4.63 39.30 60.74
N ILE A 5 4.30 39.61 59.48
CA ILE A 5 3.47 38.80 58.62
C ILE A 5 4.41 37.96 57.79
N THR A 6 4.44 36.65 58.04
CA THR A 6 5.20 35.68 57.28
C THR A 6 4.35 35.17 56.12
N THR A 7 4.70 35.58 54.88
CA THR A 7 4.04 35.12 53.68
C THR A 7 4.68 33.79 53.25
N ALA A 8 3.95 32.69 53.35
CA ALA A 8 4.37 31.39 52.83
C ALA A 8 4.15 31.31 51.33
N LEU A 9 5.22 31.19 50.54
CA LEU A 9 5.20 31.01 49.10
C LEU A 9 5.03 29.51 48.81
N ALA A 10 3.86 29.10 48.35
CA ALA A 10 3.62 27.73 47.92
C ALA A 10 4.16 27.55 46.50
N VAL A 11 5.25 26.80 46.35
CA VAL A 11 5.80 26.39 45.05
C VAL A 11 5.02 25.17 44.57
N LEU A 12 4.16 25.37 43.56
CA LEU A 12 3.46 24.30 42.87
C LEU A 12 4.44 23.61 41.90
N LEU A 13 4.94 22.44 42.28
CA LEU A 13 5.70 21.55 41.38
C LEU A 13 4.72 20.92 40.34
N LEU A 14 4.65 21.49 39.16
CA LEU A 14 4.04 20.82 38.01
C LEU A 14 4.99 19.68 37.57
N ALA A 15 4.70 18.47 38.03
CA ALA A 15 5.29 17.26 37.48
C ALA A 15 4.71 17.05 36.09
N GLY A 16 5.41 17.54 35.07
CA GLY A 16 5.11 17.21 33.67
C GLY A 16 5.32 15.73 33.45
N CYS A 17 4.24 14.96 33.24
CA CYS A 17 4.34 13.62 32.68
C CYS A 17 4.91 13.75 31.27
N ALA A 18 6.22 13.60 31.13
CA ALA A 18 6.86 13.34 29.86
C ALA A 18 6.37 11.94 29.40
N GLY A 19 5.29 11.93 28.64
CA GLY A 19 4.85 10.73 27.95
C GLY A 19 6.01 10.21 27.12
N HIS A 20 6.47 9.00 27.42
CA HIS A 20 7.41 8.28 26.56
C HIS A 20 6.72 8.07 25.23
N GLN A 21 6.92 8.97 24.29
CA GLN A 21 6.53 8.73 22.89
C GLN A 21 7.48 7.66 22.37
N THR A 22 6.95 6.45 22.17
CA THR A 22 7.64 5.44 21.39
C THR A 22 8.02 6.10 20.06
N PRO A 23 9.31 6.06 19.63
CA PRO A 23 9.68 6.70 18.37
C PRO A 23 8.79 6.14 17.27
N ALA A 24 8.16 7.03 16.49
CA ALA A 24 7.32 6.64 15.38
C ALA A 24 8.14 5.76 14.43
N PHE A 25 7.58 4.64 13.99
CA PHE A 25 8.21 3.77 13.00
C PHE A 25 8.49 4.60 11.74
N SER A 26 9.76 4.87 11.47
CA SER A 26 10.19 5.73 10.35
C SER A 26 11.48 5.15 9.74
N PRO A 27 11.38 4.04 9.00
CA PRO A 27 12.52 3.41 8.38
C PRO A 27 13.07 4.26 7.23
N THR A 28 14.38 4.17 7.00
CA THR A 28 15.02 4.71 5.80
C THR A 28 14.54 3.95 4.56
N LEU A 29 14.75 4.52 3.37
CA LEU A 29 14.39 3.86 2.10
C LEU A 29 15.11 2.52 1.94
N ASP A 30 16.39 2.44 2.31
CA ASP A 30 17.18 1.20 2.26
C ASP A 30 16.62 0.13 3.19
N GLU A 31 16.19 0.49 4.39
CA GLU A 31 15.51 -0.43 5.31
C GLU A 31 14.16 -0.90 4.75
N VAL A 32 13.42 -0.03 4.08
CA VAL A 32 12.17 -0.40 3.40
C VAL A 32 12.46 -1.44 2.31
N PHE A 33 13.44 -1.21 1.44
CA PHE A 33 13.86 -2.18 0.41
C PHE A 33 14.32 -3.50 1.03
N ALA A 34 15.16 -3.44 2.07
CA ALA A 34 15.71 -4.60 2.75
C ALA A 34 14.65 -5.44 3.49
N THR A 35 13.55 -4.84 3.95
CA THR A 35 12.58 -5.50 4.83
C THR A 35 11.20 -5.77 4.20
N ARG A 36 10.88 -5.13 3.07
CA ARG A 36 9.63 -5.41 2.35
C ARG A 36 9.62 -6.86 1.84
N ARG A 37 8.55 -7.56 2.12
CA ARG A 37 8.32 -8.94 1.68
C ARG A 37 6.89 -9.12 1.15
N SER A 38 6.64 -10.14 0.37
CA SER A 38 5.30 -10.63 0.05
C SER A 38 4.78 -11.44 1.23
N ILE A 39 3.86 -10.86 2.01
CA ILE A 39 3.38 -11.45 3.26
C ILE A 39 2.15 -12.32 2.98
N ARG A 40 2.17 -13.55 3.52
CA ARG A 40 1.13 -14.58 3.31
C ARG A 40 0.50 -15.07 4.61
N ALA A 41 0.62 -14.28 5.69
CA ALA A 41 -0.10 -14.44 6.94
C ALA A 41 -0.19 -13.07 7.62
N TYR A 42 -1.37 -12.71 8.08
CA TYR A 42 -1.65 -11.42 8.71
C TYR A 42 -2.17 -11.61 10.13
N GLU A 43 -1.88 -10.65 11.01
CA GLU A 43 -2.41 -10.62 12.38
C GLU A 43 -3.92 -10.48 12.35
N ALA A 44 -4.61 -11.40 13.06
CA ALA A 44 -6.06 -11.36 13.17
C ALA A 44 -6.51 -10.18 14.06
N GLY A 45 -7.69 -9.62 13.77
CA GLY A 45 -8.32 -8.59 14.58
C GLY A 45 -7.65 -7.20 14.48
N ARG A 46 -6.59 -7.05 13.68
CA ARG A 46 -5.99 -5.73 13.42
C ARG A 46 -6.83 -4.98 12.38
N THR A 47 -6.88 -3.67 12.52
CA THR A 47 -7.59 -2.77 11.60
C THR A 47 -6.64 -1.74 11.03
N ILE A 48 -6.96 -1.24 9.85
CA ILE A 48 -6.32 -0.08 9.21
C ILE A 48 -7.45 0.88 8.88
N SER A 49 -7.31 2.13 9.28
CA SER A 49 -8.31 3.17 9.06
C SER A 49 -8.34 3.62 7.59
N GLU A 50 -9.47 4.18 7.17
CA GLU A 50 -9.56 4.81 5.84
C GLU A 50 -8.55 5.95 5.68
N ALA A 51 -8.26 6.71 6.74
CA ALA A 51 -7.27 7.78 6.71
C ALA A 51 -5.86 7.26 6.39
N GLU A 52 -5.45 6.14 7.00
CA GLU A 52 -4.16 5.49 6.71
C GLU A 52 -4.11 4.94 5.27
N VAL A 53 -5.21 4.37 4.78
CA VAL A 53 -5.29 3.93 3.37
C VAL A 53 -5.21 5.12 2.41
N ARG A 54 -5.85 6.24 2.72
CA ARG A 54 -5.76 7.48 1.93
C ARG A 54 -4.34 8.04 1.91
N GLU A 55 -3.64 8.07 3.05
CA GLU A 55 -2.22 8.44 3.12
C GLU A 55 -1.37 7.53 2.24
N LEU A 56 -1.59 6.22 2.33
CA LEU A 56 -0.91 5.22 1.52
C LEU A 56 -1.12 5.47 0.02
N LEU A 57 -2.36 5.65 -0.41
CA LEU A 57 -2.70 5.87 -1.82
C LEU A 57 -2.22 7.23 -2.34
N THR A 58 -2.12 8.25 -1.49
CA THR A 58 -1.55 9.55 -1.88
C THR A 58 -0.10 9.40 -2.35
N ALA A 59 0.67 8.47 -1.79
CA ALA A 59 2.04 8.23 -2.25
C ALA A 59 2.10 7.72 -3.70
N THR A 60 1.08 7.01 -4.18
CA THR A 60 1.03 6.49 -5.56
C THR A 60 0.94 7.60 -6.61
N GLN A 61 0.44 8.79 -6.23
CA GLN A 61 0.35 9.95 -7.13
C GLN A 61 1.72 10.50 -7.54
N ASN A 62 2.79 10.16 -6.79
CA ASN A 62 4.16 10.53 -7.11
C ASN A 62 4.84 9.55 -8.07
N ALA A 63 4.19 8.44 -8.42
CA ALA A 63 4.74 7.49 -9.37
C ALA A 63 4.78 8.10 -10.78
N PRO A 64 5.88 7.95 -11.52
CA PRO A 64 5.92 8.39 -12.91
C PRO A 64 4.98 7.54 -13.78
N SER A 65 4.51 8.14 -14.88
CA SER A 65 3.75 7.43 -15.90
C SER A 65 4.11 7.95 -17.29
N TRP A 66 3.84 7.18 -18.33
CA TRP A 66 4.06 7.58 -19.71
C TRP A 66 3.40 8.94 -20.00
N ALA A 67 4.18 9.93 -20.40
CA ALA A 67 3.72 11.31 -20.62
C ALA A 67 2.82 11.88 -19.49
N ASN A 68 3.02 11.45 -18.26
CA ASN A 68 2.21 11.80 -17.07
C ASN A 68 0.72 11.50 -17.24
N GLN A 69 0.38 10.41 -17.93
CA GLN A 69 -1.00 10.02 -18.22
C GLN A 69 -1.77 9.47 -17.00
N GLN A 70 -1.07 9.02 -15.96
CA GLN A 70 -1.65 8.59 -14.69
C GLN A 70 -2.82 7.59 -14.87
N PRO A 71 -2.60 6.41 -15.49
CA PRO A 71 -3.67 5.49 -15.86
C PRO A 71 -4.19 4.66 -14.68
N SER A 72 -3.48 4.66 -13.54
CA SER A 72 -3.78 3.77 -12.41
C SER A 72 -4.97 4.21 -11.59
N ASN A 73 -5.87 3.26 -11.27
CA ASN A 73 -6.99 3.45 -10.37
C ASN A 73 -6.99 2.37 -9.27
N TYR A 74 -7.63 2.67 -8.14
CA TYR A 74 -7.67 1.80 -6.97
C TYR A 74 -9.07 1.73 -6.37
N TYR A 75 -9.54 0.51 -6.11
CA TYR A 75 -10.83 0.23 -5.47
C TYR A 75 -10.56 -0.49 -4.15
N VAL A 76 -11.03 0.09 -3.05
CA VAL A 76 -10.65 -0.33 -1.70
C VAL A 76 -11.79 -1.06 -1.01
N ALA A 77 -11.51 -2.28 -0.52
CA ALA A 77 -12.36 -3.04 0.38
C ALA A 77 -11.82 -2.91 1.80
N ILE A 78 -12.45 -2.06 2.62
CA ILE A 78 -12.09 -1.86 4.03
C ILE A 78 -13.20 -2.34 4.98
N GLY A 79 -14.47 -2.31 4.56
CA GLY A 79 -15.59 -2.85 5.32
C GLY A 79 -15.68 -4.37 5.22
N ALA A 80 -16.22 -5.02 6.25
CA ALA A 80 -16.30 -6.49 6.36
C ALA A 80 -16.95 -7.12 5.12
N GLU A 81 -18.11 -6.62 4.68
CA GLU A 81 -18.85 -7.16 3.54
C GLU A 81 -18.01 -7.17 2.25
N LYS A 82 -17.40 -6.04 1.89
CA LYS A 82 -16.57 -5.94 0.69
C LYS A 82 -15.30 -6.76 0.80
N ARG A 83 -14.69 -6.81 1.98
CA ARG A 83 -13.50 -7.62 2.26
C ARG A 83 -13.80 -9.11 2.08
N GLU A 84 -14.90 -9.60 2.63
CA GLU A 84 -15.34 -11.00 2.51
C GLU A 84 -15.66 -11.35 1.04
N ALA A 85 -16.35 -10.47 0.33
CA ALA A 85 -16.61 -10.66 -1.09
C ALA A 85 -15.31 -10.78 -1.92
N VAL A 86 -14.29 -9.94 -1.65
CA VAL A 86 -12.99 -10.03 -2.34
C VAL A 86 -12.27 -11.34 -2.03
N LEU A 87 -12.35 -11.85 -0.78
CA LEU A 87 -11.74 -13.14 -0.41
C LEU A 87 -12.23 -14.31 -1.27
N GLU A 88 -13.49 -14.29 -1.71
CA GLU A 88 -14.04 -15.34 -2.59
C GLU A 88 -13.54 -15.23 -4.04
N LEU A 89 -12.97 -14.09 -4.43
CA LEU A 89 -12.58 -13.79 -5.81
C LEU A 89 -11.07 -13.88 -6.08
N ILE A 90 -10.27 -14.27 -5.09
CA ILE A 90 -8.79 -14.35 -5.19
C ILE A 90 -8.24 -15.79 -5.20
N GLY A 91 -9.12 -16.76 -5.38
CA GLY A 91 -8.79 -18.17 -5.55
C GLY A 91 -7.94 -18.73 -4.41
N GLY A 92 -6.90 -19.49 -4.73
CA GLY A 92 -6.03 -20.15 -3.74
C GLY A 92 -5.22 -19.22 -2.82
N ASN A 93 -5.35 -17.90 -2.96
CA ASN A 93 -4.75 -16.94 -2.02
C ASN A 93 -5.61 -16.68 -0.78
N LYS A 94 -6.89 -17.07 -0.79
CA LYS A 94 -7.85 -16.78 0.28
C LYS A 94 -7.31 -17.07 1.67
N GLU A 95 -6.88 -18.31 1.91
CA GLU A 95 -6.38 -18.73 3.23
C GLU A 95 -5.12 -17.99 3.68
N ARG A 96 -4.30 -17.53 2.72
CA ARG A 96 -3.05 -16.80 3.00
C ARG A 96 -3.30 -15.39 3.50
N VAL A 97 -4.43 -14.79 3.14
CA VAL A 97 -4.74 -13.38 3.40
C VAL A 97 -6.05 -13.18 4.15
N ILE A 98 -6.62 -14.25 4.71
CA ILE A 98 -7.92 -14.23 5.38
C ILE A 98 -8.03 -13.18 6.48
N ASN A 99 -6.93 -12.90 7.18
CA ASN A 99 -6.85 -11.89 8.24
C ASN A 99 -6.39 -10.51 7.77
N ALA A 100 -6.15 -10.31 6.47
CA ALA A 100 -5.82 -8.97 5.97
C ALA A 100 -7.01 -8.03 6.14
N PRO A 101 -6.84 -6.88 6.83
CA PRO A 101 -7.94 -5.94 7.10
C PRO A 101 -8.40 -5.18 5.88
N VAL A 102 -7.58 -5.06 4.83
CA VAL A 102 -7.87 -4.27 3.64
C VAL A 102 -7.44 -5.00 2.39
N PHE A 103 -8.29 -4.94 1.35
CA PHE A 103 -7.90 -5.31 -0.02
C PHE A 103 -8.02 -4.10 -0.94
N ILE A 104 -7.06 -3.97 -1.85
CA ILE A 104 -7.02 -2.91 -2.85
C ILE A 104 -6.98 -3.57 -4.23
N VAL A 105 -8.03 -3.38 -5.01
CA VAL A 105 -8.06 -3.79 -6.42
C VAL A 105 -7.36 -2.72 -7.24
N SER A 106 -6.29 -3.10 -7.92
CA SER A 106 -5.48 -2.22 -8.75
C SER A 106 -5.83 -2.41 -10.22
N THR A 107 -6.13 -1.32 -10.90
CA THR A 107 -6.53 -1.29 -12.30
C THR A 107 -5.73 -0.25 -13.07
N PHE A 108 -5.77 -0.32 -14.39
CA PHE A 108 -5.34 0.77 -15.25
C PHE A 108 -6.33 1.02 -16.38
N GLU A 109 -6.42 2.27 -16.79
CA GLU A 109 -7.26 2.72 -17.89
C GLU A 109 -6.58 2.40 -19.23
N ARG A 110 -7.26 1.61 -20.10
CA ARG A 110 -6.79 1.26 -21.45
C ARG A 110 -6.84 2.46 -22.39
N GLY A 111 -5.98 2.45 -23.40
CA GLY A 111 -5.94 3.49 -24.42
C GLY A 111 -5.40 4.85 -23.92
N LYS A 112 -4.79 4.89 -22.70
CA LYS A 112 -4.29 6.11 -22.09
C LYS A 112 -2.77 6.20 -22.21
N SER A 113 -2.01 5.43 -21.43
CA SER A 113 -0.56 5.37 -21.54
C SER A 113 -0.12 4.62 -22.79
N GLY A 114 0.83 5.18 -23.52
CA GLY A 114 1.28 4.65 -24.82
C GLY A 114 0.42 5.07 -26.01
N PHE A 115 -0.54 5.98 -25.79
CA PHE A 115 -1.43 6.45 -26.85
C PHE A 115 -1.34 7.97 -27.04
N PHE A 116 -1.41 8.40 -28.29
CA PHE A 116 -1.54 9.80 -28.65
C PHE A 116 -2.80 9.99 -29.49
N ARG A 117 -3.74 10.79 -29.00
CA ARG A 117 -5.05 11.03 -29.66
C ARG A 117 -5.79 9.73 -30.02
N GLY A 118 -5.75 8.75 -29.11
CA GLY A 118 -6.44 7.47 -29.29
C GLY A 118 -5.70 6.46 -30.18
N THR A 119 -4.50 6.78 -30.66
CA THR A 119 -3.68 5.89 -31.49
C THR A 119 -2.47 5.40 -30.70
N PRO A 120 -2.15 4.08 -30.69
CA PRO A 120 -0.92 3.58 -30.10
C PRO A 120 0.30 4.26 -30.71
N THR A 121 1.27 4.70 -29.88
CA THR A 121 2.50 5.33 -30.35
C THR A 121 3.55 4.35 -30.81
N ASP A 122 3.42 3.10 -30.36
CA ASP A 122 4.29 1.97 -30.73
C ASP A 122 3.55 0.65 -30.53
N ALA A 123 4.21 -0.47 -30.81
CA ALA A 123 3.67 -1.83 -30.68
C ALA A 123 3.39 -2.25 -29.22
N THR A 124 3.85 -1.48 -28.22
CA THR A 124 3.65 -1.77 -26.81
C THR A 124 2.19 -1.51 -26.39
N GLY A 125 1.56 -0.46 -26.95
CA GLY A 125 0.15 -0.15 -26.71
C GLY A 125 -0.21 -0.12 -25.22
N ASP A 126 -1.26 -0.84 -24.84
CA ASP A 126 -1.74 -0.92 -23.43
C ASP A 126 -0.76 -1.55 -22.43
N PHE A 127 0.33 -2.19 -22.87
CA PHE A 127 1.37 -2.62 -21.93
C PHE A 127 2.03 -1.46 -21.20
N TRP A 128 2.05 -0.25 -21.79
CA TRP A 128 2.48 0.96 -21.08
C TRP A 128 1.57 1.25 -19.88
N GLY A 129 0.26 1.06 -19.99
CA GLY A 129 -0.66 1.20 -18.87
C GLY A 129 -0.37 0.19 -17.75
N ALA A 130 -0.08 -1.06 -18.10
CA ALA A 130 0.32 -2.09 -17.14
C ALA A 130 1.68 -1.77 -16.48
N TYR A 131 2.64 -1.26 -17.25
CA TYR A 131 3.95 -0.82 -16.75
C TYR A 131 3.81 0.31 -15.73
N ASP A 132 3.05 1.36 -16.07
CA ASP A 132 2.79 2.49 -15.19
C ASP A 132 2.05 2.08 -13.92
N ASN A 133 1.08 1.16 -14.03
CA ASN A 133 0.39 0.61 -12.87
C ASN A 133 1.36 -0.19 -11.97
N GLY A 134 2.32 -0.91 -12.54
CA GLY A 134 3.39 -1.58 -11.80
C GLY A 134 4.26 -0.58 -11.02
N LEU A 135 4.62 0.56 -11.62
CA LEU A 135 5.34 1.64 -10.94
C LEU A 135 4.52 2.22 -9.79
N SER A 136 3.24 2.53 -10.02
CA SER A 136 2.33 3.05 -9.01
C SER A 136 2.15 2.06 -7.85
N ASN A 137 2.00 0.77 -8.14
CA ASN A 137 1.94 -0.29 -7.13
C ASN A 137 3.27 -0.44 -6.36
N ALA A 138 4.42 -0.18 -6.98
CA ALA A 138 5.70 -0.16 -6.27
C ALA A 138 5.73 0.96 -5.21
N TYR A 139 5.27 2.17 -5.55
CA TYR A 139 5.14 3.25 -4.57
C TYR A 139 4.18 2.86 -3.42
N LEU A 140 3.05 2.22 -3.74
CA LEU A 140 2.09 1.73 -2.74
C LEU A 140 2.76 0.77 -1.75
N ILE A 141 3.41 -0.29 -2.24
CA ILE A 141 3.97 -1.33 -1.36
C ILE A 141 5.18 -0.85 -0.55
N LEU A 142 5.96 0.09 -1.08
CA LEU A 142 7.07 0.71 -0.35
C LEU A 142 6.54 1.66 0.73
N LYS A 143 5.56 2.51 0.41
CA LYS A 143 4.91 3.38 1.39
C LYS A 143 4.21 2.56 2.47
N ALA A 144 3.52 1.46 2.13
CA ALA A 144 2.92 0.55 3.11
C ALA A 144 3.97 0.06 4.11
N ARG A 145 5.12 -0.40 3.62
CA ARG A 145 6.21 -0.85 4.50
C ARG A 145 6.77 0.27 5.34
N ALA A 146 6.93 1.48 4.80
CA ALA A 146 7.37 2.66 5.53
C ALA A 146 6.39 3.06 6.65
N MET A 147 5.09 2.76 6.49
CA MET A 147 4.05 2.98 7.50
C MET A 147 3.91 1.82 8.50
N GLY A 148 4.71 0.75 8.38
CA GLY A 148 4.64 -0.43 9.24
C GLY A 148 3.61 -1.48 8.79
N PHE A 149 3.03 -1.31 7.62
CA PHE A 149 2.14 -2.30 6.99
C PHE A 149 2.93 -3.21 6.05
N ASP A 150 2.27 -4.30 5.69
CA ASP A 150 2.79 -5.28 4.74
C ASP A 150 1.75 -5.65 3.69
N THR A 151 2.23 -6.14 2.56
CA THR A 151 1.38 -6.38 1.39
C THR A 151 1.65 -7.73 0.75
N LEU A 152 0.62 -8.22 0.00
CA LEU A 152 0.75 -9.27 -1.00
C LEU A 152 0.05 -8.83 -2.27
N ILE A 153 0.78 -8.74 -3.38
CA ILE A 153 0.19 -8.54 -4.71
C ILE A 153 -0.21 -9.91 -5.26
N MET A 154 -1.47 -10.03 -5.65
CA MET A 154 -2.08 -11.27 -6.14
C MET A 154 -2.56 -11.11 -7.57
N GLY A 155 -2.00 -11.91 -8.47
CA GLY A 155 -2.46 -11.98 -9.87
C GLY A 155 -3.63 -12.95 -10.06
N MET A 156 -3.75 -13.97 -9.22
CA MET A 156 -4.90 -14.90 -9.25
C MET A 156 -6.13 -14.18 -8.70
N ARG A 157 -7.11 -13.95 -9.54
CA ARG A 157 -8.34 -13.23 -9.24
C ARG A 157 -9.41 -13.51 -10.28
N ASP A 158 -10.68 -13.36 -9.91
CA ASP A 158 -11.80 -13.25 -10.85
C ASP A 158 -11.99 -11.77 -11.22
N ALA A 159 -11.47 -11.38 -12.39
CA ALA A 159 -11.46 -9.99 -12.82
C ALA A 159 -12.87 -9.47 -13.14
N ASP A 160 -13.75 -10.31 -13.70
CA ASP A 160 -15.10 -9.92 -14.09
C ASP A 160 -16.00 -9.76 -12.87
N ALA A 161 -15.89 -10.68 -11.90
CA ALA A 161 -16.61 -10.56 -10.64
C ALA A 161 -16.13 -9.35 -9.80
N LEU A 162 -14.84 -9.05 -9.78
CA LEU A 162 -14.31 -7.83 -9.14
C LEU A 162 -14.82 -6.57 -9.84
N ARG A 163 -14.89 -6.58 -11.18
CA ARG A 163 -15.47 -5.48 -11.96
C ARG A 163 -16.92 -5.21 -11.52
N ALA A 164 -17.72 -6.24 -11.44
CA ALA A 164 -19.11 -6.14 -11.01
C ALA A 164 -19.23 -5.67 -9.54
N LEU A 165 -18.40 -6.22 -8.63
CA LEU A 165 -18.41 -5.90 -7.21
C LEU A 165 -18.13 -4.42 -6.91
N PHE A 166 -17.23 -3.80 -7.69
CA PHE A 166 -16.79 -2.42 -7.49
C PHE A 166 -17.31 -1.45 -8.55
N ALA A 167 -18.16 -1.92 -9.49
CA ALA A 167 -18.63 -1.13 -10.64
C ALA A 167 -17.46 -0.50 -11.43
N ILE A 168 -16.38 -1.27 -11.64
CA ILE A 168 -15.19 -0.81 -12.36
C ILE A 168 -15.56 -0.59 -13.84
N PRO A 169 -15.23 0.58 -14.42
CA PRO A 169 -15.51 0.89 -15.82
C PRO A 169 -14.93 -0.15 -16.80
N ASP A 170 -15.63 -0.36 -17.92
CA ASP A 170 -15.22 -1.35 -18.92
C ASP A 170 -13.88 -1.00 -19.61
N ASN A 171 -13.51 0.27 -19.66
CA ASN A 171 -12.22 0.71 -20.19
C ASN A 171 -11.04 0.47 -19.25
N GLU A 172 -11.26 -0.01 -18.03
CA GLU A 172 -10.19 -0.38 -17.11
C GLU A 172 -9.87 -1.87 -17.16
N THR A 173 -8.58 -2.20 -17.04
CA THR A 173 -8.11 -3.58 -16.84
C THR A 173 -7.89 -3.83 -15.36
N VAL A 174 -8.58 -4.79 -14.76
CA VAL A 174 -8.31 -5.27 -13.40
C VAL A 174 -7.01 -6.05 -13.43
N LEU A 175 -5.93 -5.50 -12.87
CA LEU A 175 -4.59 -6.08 -13.00
C LEU A 175 -4.21 -6.97 -11.80
N ALA A 176 -4.46 -6.52 -10.59
CA ALA A 176 -4.10 -7.25 -9.37
C ALA A 176 -5.04 -6.92 -8.21
N VAL A 177 -5.05 -7.79 -7.21
CA VAL A 177 -5.57 -7.50 -5.87
C VAL A 177 -4.40 -7.45 -4.90
N ILE A 178 -4.33 -6.41 -4.07
CA ILE A 178 -3.28 -6.20 -3.09
C ILE A 178 -3.90 -6.37 -1.70
N ALA A 179 -3.47 -7.39 -0.95
CA ALA A 179 -3.78 -7.49 0.47
C ALA A 179 -2.88 -6.53 1.25
N LEU A 180 -3.43 -5.83 2.24
CA LEU A 180 -2.73 -4.88 3.11
C LEU A 180 -3.07 -5.21 4.56
N GLY A 181 -2.05 -5.27 5.42
CA GLY A 181 -2.23 -5.59 6.85
C GLY A 181 -0.93 -5.59 7.62
N TYR A 182 -0.96 -6.15 8.81
CA TYR A 182 0.21 -6.35 9.66
C TYR A 182 0.68 -7.80 9.55
N ARG A 183 1.98 -8.02 9.31
CA ARG A 183 2.54 -9.36 9.15
C ARG A 183 2.42 -10.20 10.43
N ALA A 184 1.93 -11.43 10.30
CA ALA A 184 1.97 -12.44 11.37
C ALA A 184 3.17 -13.40 11.23
N GLN A 185 4.02 -13.19 10.22
CA GLN A 185 5.23 -13.97 9.96
C GLN A 185 6.31 -13.09 9.38
N ASP A 186 7.57 -13.45 9.59
CA ASP A 186 8.72 -12.79 8.96
C ASP A 186 9.42 -13.78 8.00
N PRO A 187 9.02 -13.82 6.73
CA PRO A 187 9.58 -14.76 5.77
C PRO A 187 11.03 -14.40 5.43
N ALA A 188 11.85 -15.42 5.19
CA ALA A 188 13.21 -15.24 4.73
C ALA A 188 13.26 -14.40 3.43
N THR A 189 14.37 -13.72 3.23
CA THR A 189 14.66 -13.04 1.96
C THR A 189 14.75 -14.09 0.84
N PRO A 190 13.96 -13.97 -0.23
CA PRO A 190 14.09 -14.88 -1.36
C PRO A 190 15.44 -14.68 -2.05
N ALA A 191 15.95 -15.73 -2.68
CA ALA A 191 17.12 -15.61 -3.55
C ALA A 191 16.80 -14.71 -4.74
N HIS A 192 17.79 -13.92 -5.15
CA HIS A 192 17.71 -13.06 -6.33
C HIS A 192 18.71 -13.55 -7.38
N ARG A 193 18.42 -13.26 -8.64
CA ARG A 193 19.39 -13.49 -9.72
C ARG A 193 20.58 -12.55 -9.51
N PRO A 194 21.82 -13.02 -9.79
CA PRO A 194 23.01 -12.17 -9.78
C PRO A 194 22.84 -10.96 -10.71
N LEU A 195 23.46 -9.83 -10.33
CA LEU A 195 23.37 -8.59 -11.11
C LEU A 195 23.85 -8.77 -12.55
N ASP A 196 24.94 -9.53 -12.76
CA ASP A 196 25.54 -9.76 -14.09
C ASP A 196 24.64 -10.56 -15.05
N GLU A 197 23.62 -11.27 -14.51
CA GLU A 197 22.61 -11.93 -15.33
C GLU A 197 21.53 -10.98 -15.85
N ILE A 198 21.26 -9.89 -15.13
CA ILE A 198 20.16 -8.97 -15.43
C ILE A 198 20.63 -7.61 -15.97
N ALA A 199 21.91 -7.26 -15.79
CA ALA A 199 22.51 -6.01 -16.29
C ALA A 199 23.72 -6.32 -17.18
N LYS A 200 23.86 -5.55 -18.27
CA LYS A 200 25.02 -5.59 -19.16
C LYS A 200 25.59 -4.17 -19.24
N PHE A 201 26.90 -4.08 -19.03
CA PHE A 201 27.65 -2.82 -19.11
C PHE A 201 28.48 -2.86 -20.40
N PHE A 202 28.39 -1.81 -21.23
CA PHE A 202 29.09 -1.69 -22.51
C PHE A 202 30.00 -0.48 -22.50
#